data_b9ad8e6975e8bdd12c472ce97b4467d4
#
_entry.id   b9ad8e6975e8bdd12c472ce97b4467d4
#
_cell.length_a   1.000
_cell.length_b   1.000
_cell.length_c   1.000
_cell.angle_alpha   90.00
_cell.angle_beta   90.00
_cell.angle_gamma   90.00
#
_symmetry.space_group_name_H-M   'P 1'
#
loop_
_entity.id
_entity.type
_entity.pdbx_description
1 polymer ?
#
loop_
_entity_poly.entity_id
_entity_poly.type
_entity_poly.pdbx_seq_one_letter_code
_entity_poly.pdbx_strand_id
1 'polypeptide(L)'
;MSNRIRILSSDHDNSKYFIDEKLKHALEVNQSITCFNGSFDLFFGYKVDSVDVDLINHNVTVVLHEDEYLNLTTCPKCGCSKLYLHGTTKINVADIPFLGMPTKLEITRKRYRCSECGSTHVIEPEMKIDGYKMTRRLHSYIASKFTNVDVSVASIAKDTGVYWNAVKDIEKSSLEKKFEYINTQGVQFIAMDEISVGKHHQYATLIIDAKTKRLLYACEGRTKEAIQPFFDLLKKRGHHTNILGASMDANAGFASIVKDNCPNAKIALDLYHMVANFNRIIDIIRCREVAKIRAKLAEESQTGKVNKTVSADLKRIKWITYRSYKDVLSDENVREEVKALIKANESISLACILADELRMLWRDKLKSPEEIRIDATNWVKKCLASGIKEIEEFGRKFTKHIENIIHAASLGLSNSVLEGCNNRAKKILAISYGFRDLKYYFLKLFQAFQGKDQLVKS
;
A
#
# COMPACT_ATOMS: atom_id res chain seq x y z
N MET A 1 -7.03 -45.08 17.66
CA MET A 1 -7.88 -45.34 16.49
C MET A 1 -7.60 -44.27 15.46
N SER A 2 -7.20 -44.65 14.25
CA SER A 2 -6.75 -43.69 13.19
C SER A 2 -7.95 -42.93 12.63
N ASN A 3 -7.99 -41.63 12.80
CA ASN A 3 -9.01 -40.76 12.18
C ASN A 3 -8.69 -40.43 10.72
N ARG A 4 -8.10 -41.39 10.00
CA ARG A 4 -7.82 -41.27 8.57
C ARG A 4 -8.87 -42.07 7.80
N ILE A 5 -9.44 -41.42 6.80
CA ILE A 5 -10.38 -42.02 5.85
C ILE A 5 -9.62 -42.26 4.56
N ARG A 6 -9.55 -43.50 4.11
CA ARG A 6 -8.90 -43.87 2.86
C ARG A 6 -9.95 -44.37 1.88
N ILE A 7 -9.97 -43.78 0.69
CA ILE A 7 -10.82 -44.18 -0.43
C ILE A 7 -9.91 -44.90 -1.43
N LEU A 8 -10.18 -46.19 -1.67
CA LEU A 8 -9.43 -46.99 -2.64
C LEU A 8 -10.21 -47.07 -3.95
N SER A 9 -9.51 -47.03 -5.10
CA SER A 9 -10.09 -47.37 -6.39
C SER A 9 -10.19 -48.88 -6.48
N SER A 10 -11.36 -49.45 -6.81
CA SER A 10 -11.49 -50.88 -7.11
C SER A 10 -11.17 -51.11 -8.59
N ASP A 11 -10.15 -51.94 -8.86
CA ASP A 11 -9.91 -52.51 -10.19
C ASP A 11 -11.00 -53.52 -10.52
N HIS A 12 -12.09 -53.14 -11.05
CA HIS A 12 -13.00 -53.83 -11.95
C HIS A 12 -14.38 -53.16 -11.92
N ASP A 13 -14.73 -52.65 -13.08
CA ASP A 13 -16.07 -52.33 -13.54
C ASP A 13 -16.86 -51.27 -12.76
N ASN A 14 -17.08 -50.15 -13.46
CA ASN A 14 -18.04 -49.09 -13.13
C ASN A 14 -17.98 -48.49 -11.71
N SER A 15 -17.05 -47.57 -11.49
CA SER A 15 -17.16 -46.31 -10.73
C SER A 15 -18.18 -46.26 -9.59
N LYS A 16 -18.08 -47.12 -8.61
CA LYS A 16 -18.69 -46.93 -7.29
C LYS A 16 -17.58 -46.70 -6.27
N TYR A 17 -17.30 -45.43 -5.97
CA TYR A 17 -16.50 -45.11 -4.79
C TYR A 17 -17.31 -45.49 -3.54
N PHE A 18 -16.81 -46.44 -2.74
CA PHE A 18 -17.36 -46.69 -1.41
C PHE A 18 -16.93 -45.57 -0.48
N ILE A 19 -17.87 -44.68 -0.18
CA ILE A 19 -17.69 -43.65 0.84
C ILE A 19 -18.10 -44.22 2.17
N ASP A 20 -17.17 -44.26 3.15
CA ASP A 20 -17.48 -44.64 4.54
C ASP A 20 -18.63 -43.78 5.08
N GLU A 21 -19.51 -44.39 5.93
CA GLU A 21 -20.68 -43.72 6.50
C GLU A 21 -20.36 -42.43 7.23
N LYS A 22 -19.16 -42.31 7.84
CA LYS A 22 -18.68 -41.07 8.46
C LYS A 22 -18.39 -39.97 7.45
N LEU A 23 -17.93 -40.33 6.26
CA LEU A 23 -17.74 -39.39 5.15
C LEU A 23 -19.08 -38.98 4.53
N LYS A 24 -20.04 -39.93 4.44
CA LYS A 24 -21.41 -39.59 4.03
C LYS A 24 -22.03 -38.56 4.95
N HIS A 25 -21.89 -38.69 6.26
CA HIS A 25 -22.43 -37.72 7.21
C HIS A 25 -21.73 -36.37 7.14
N ALA A 26 -20.40 -36.33 6.92
CA ALA A 26 -19.65 -35.08 6.71
C ALA A 26 -19.99 -34.40 5.36
N LEU A 27 -20.39 -35.19 4.35
CA LEU A 27 -20.80 -34.71 3.03
C LEU A 27 -22.27 -34.24 3.00
N GLU A 28 -23.15 -34.89 3.79
CA GLU A 28 -24.55 -34.49 3.95
C GLU A 28 -24.72 -33.14 4.66
N VAL A 29 -23.77 -32.76 5.53
CA VAL A 29 -23.73 -31.45 6.19
C VAL A 29 -23.30 -30.33 5.24
N ASN A 30 -22.60 -30.64 4.12
CA ASN A 30 -22.23 -29.70 3.07
C ASN A 30 -22.99 -30.01 1.76
N GLN A 31 -24.13 -29.40 1.56
CA GLN A 31 -25.07 -29.66 0.44
C GLN A 31 -24.57 -29.32 -0.99
N SER A 32 -23.27 -29.39 -1.29
CA SER A 32 -22.74 -29.03 -2.60
C SER A 32 -21.77 -30.01 -3.25
N ILE A 33 -21.85 -31.32 -2.91
CA ILE A 33 -21.13 -32.31 -3.70
C ILE A 33 -22.11 -33.04 -4.62
N THR A 34 -22.35 -32.43 -5.79
CA THR A 34 -22.87 -33.13 -6.94
C THR A 34 -21.83 -34.14 -7.40
N CYS A 35 -22.17 -35.43 -7.36
CA CYS A 35 -21.38 -36.50 -7.99
C CYS A 35 -21.16 -36.15 -9.45
N PHE A 36 -19.93 -35.87 -9.83
CA PHE A 36 -19.55 -35.71 -11.24
C PHE A 36 -19.55 -37.08 -11.93
N ASN A 37 -20.67 -37.39 -12.57
CA ASN A 37 -20.77 -38.51 -13.53
C ASN A 37 -20.22 -38.08 -14.90
N GLY A 38 -18.99 -37.61 -14.95
CA GLY A 38 -18.28 -37.33 -16.18
C GLY A 38 -16.81 -37.65 -15.98
N SER A 39 -16.21 -38.33 -16.92
CA SER A 39 -14.77 -38.56 -16.95
C SER A 39 -14.05 -37.23 -17.22
N PHE A 40 -13.96 -36.38 -16.20
CA PHE A 40 -12.99 -35.29 -16.23
C PHE A 40 -11.63 -35.91 -15.93
N ASP A 41 -10.77 -35.94 -16.92
CA ASP A 41 -9.37 -36.33 -16.74
C ASP A 41 -8.62 -35.21 -16.02
N LEU A 42 -8.88 -35.10 -14.70
CA LEU A 42 -8.30 -34.09 -13.81
C LEU A 42 -6.78 -34.23 -13.70
N PHE A 43 -6.25 -35.43 -14.03
CA PHE A 43 -4.86 -35.80 -13.86
C PHE A 43 -4.32 -36.45 -15.12
N PHE A 44 -4.40 -35.76 -16.26
CA PHE A 44 -3.99 -36.25 -17.58
C PHE A 44 -2.69 -37.06 -17.53
N GLY A 45 -2.76 -38.34 -17.96
CA GLY A 45 -1.64 -39.28 -17.93
C GLY A 45 -1.35 -39.91 -16.56
N TYR A 46 -2.24 -39.75 -15.57
CA TYR A 46 -2.10 -40.34 -14.22
C TYR A 46 -3.41 -40.94 -13.73
N LYS A 47 -3.30 -42.10 -13.07
CA LYS A 47 -4.42 -42.76 -12.38
C LYS A 47 -4.36 -42.51 -10.90
N VAL A 48 -5.54 -42.41 -10.26
CA VAL A 48 -5.68 -42.26 -8.81
C VAL A 48 -5.64 -43.60 -8.14
N ASP A 49 -4.68 -43.83 -7.24
CA ASP A 49 -4.60 -45.06 -6.42
C ASP A 49 -5.48 -44.93 -5.17
N SER A 50 -5.36 -43.80 -4.48
CA SER A 50 -6.12 -43.52 -3.27
C SER A 50 -6.26 -42.05 -3.01
N VAL A 51 -7.29 -41.68 -2.22
CA VAL A 51 -7.47 -40.36 -1.64
C VAL A 51 -7.53 -40.53 -0.13
N ASP A 52 -6.55 -39.99 0.58
CA ASP A 52 -6.47 -40.01 2.04
C ASP A 52 -6.88 -38.63 2.60
N VAL A 53 -7.93 -38.59 3.41
CA VAL A 53 -8.42 -37.37 4.08
C VAL A 53 -8.05 -37.45 5.56
N ASP A 54 -7.20 -36.52 5.99
CA ASP A 54 -6.79 -36.36 7.38
C ASP A 54 -7.54 -35.17 8.01
N LEU A 55 -8.63 -35.50 8.72
CA LEU A 55 -9.48 -34.51 9.38
C LEU A 55 -8.83 -33.88 10.61
N ILE A 56 -7.81 -34.53 11.20
CA ILE A 56 -7.09 -33.99 12.36
C ILE A 56 -6.12 -32.91 11.93
N ASN A 57 -5.30 -33.19 10.90
CA ASN A 57 -4.31 -32.31 10.39
C ASN A 57 -4.84 -31.40 9.26
N HIS A 58 -6.13 -31.49 8.94
CA HIS A 58 -6.80 -30.72 7.88
C HIS A 58 -6.02 -30.76 6.56
N ASN A 59 -5.76 -31.95 6.03
CA ASN A 59 -5.11 -32.07 4.72
C ASN A 59 -5.66 -33.30 3.95
N VAL A 60 -5.49 -33.21 2.62
CA VAL A 60 -5.85 -34.28 1.69
C VAL A 60 -4.61 -34.71 0.93
N THR A 61 -4.39 -36.03 0.82
CA THR A 61 -3.34 -36.59 -0.03
C THR A 61 -3.97 -37.44 -1.12
N VAL A 62 -3.72 -37.12 -2.38
CA VAL A 62 -4.12 -37.92 -3.53
C VAL A 62 -2.89 -38.64 -4.04
N VAL A 63 -2.93 -39.97 -4.03
CA VAL A 63 -1.83 -40.81 -4.51
C VAL A 63 -2.08 -41.12 -5.99
N LEU A 64 -1.10 -40.84 -6.82
CA LEU A 64 -1.16 -40.99 -8.27
C LEU A 64 0.00 -41.84 -8.78
N HIS A 65 -0.26 -42.66 -9.80
CA HIS A 65 0.78 -43.27 -10.63
C HIS A 65 0.60 -42.93 -12.09
N GLU A 66 1.69 -43.05 -12.87
CA GLU A 66 1.67 -42.84 -14.32
C GLU A 66 0.82 -43.90 -15.01
N ASP A 67 -0.03 -43.46 -15.95
CA ASP A 67 -0.78 -44.39 -16.80
C ASP A 67 0.17 -45.16 -17.74
N GLU A 68 -0.34 -46.27 -18.26
CA GLU A 68 0.44 -47.17 -19.14
C GLU A 68 0.92 -46.50 -20.41
N TYR A 69 0.17 -45.52 -20.94
CA TYR A 69 0.58 -44.80 -22.19
C TYR A 69 1.64 -43.76 -21.91
N LEU A 70 1.92 -43.35 -20.68
CA LEU A 70 2.91 -42.35 -20.34
C LEU A 70 4.29 -43.01 -20.31
N ASN A 71 4.92 -43.16 -21.49
CA ASN A 71 6.23 -43.78 -21.62
C ASN A 71 7.19 -42.84 -22.36
N LEU A 72 8.42 -42.82 -21.89
CA LEU A 72 9.50 -42.09 -22.58
C LEU A 72 10.03 -42.99 -23.70
N THR A 73 9.85 -42.55 -24.96
CA THR A 73 10.22 -43.30 -26.16
C THR A 73 11.63 -43.00 -26.66
N THR A 74 12.14 -41.81 -26.37
CA THR A 74 13.46 -41.35 -26.84
C THR A 74 14.19 -40.62 -25.67
N CYS A 75 15.50 -40.76 -25.66
CA CYS A 75 16.34 -40.06 -24.67
C CYS A 75 16.39 -38.55 -24.97
N PRO A 76 15.96 -37.68 -24.04
CA PRO A 76 16.02 -36.24 -24.28
C PRO A 76 17.43 -35.66 -24.46
N LYS A 77 18.45 -36.42 -24.04
CA LYS A 77 19.86 -35.97 -24.12
C LYS A 77 20.53 -36.31 -25.44
N CYS A 78 20.34 -37.53 -25.96
CA CYS A 78 21.07 -38.03 -27.13
C CYS A 78 20.17 -38.52 -28.26
N GLY A 79 18.82 -38.47 -28.12
CA GLY A 79 17.88 -38.92 -29.13
C GLY A 79 17.77 -40.46 -29.31
N CYS A 80 18.52 -41.25 -28.53
CA CYS A 80 18.47 -42.70 -28.62
C CYS A 80 17.11 -43.25 -28.18
N SER A 81 16.57 -44.25 -28.89
CA SER A 81 15.32 -44.92 -28.59
C SER A 81 15.47 -46.12 -27.62
N LYS A 82 16.71 -46.47 -27.27
CA LYS A 82 16.98 -47.61 -26.36
C LYS A 82 16.95 -47.12 -24.88
N LEU A 83 15.79 -47.01 -24.31
CA LEU A 83 15.54 -46.67 -22.90
C LEU A 83 15.02 -47.94 -22.19
N TYR A 84 15.43 -48.10 -20.92
CA TYR A 84 14.89 -49.16 -20.07
C TYR A 84 14.47 -48.58 -18.73
N LEU A 85 13.45 -49.18 -18.14
CA LEU A 85 12.94 -48.82 -16.82
C LEU A 85 14.01 -49.06 -15.74
N HIS A 86 14.38 -48.03 -15.00
CA HIS A 86 15.42 -48.02 -13.97
C HIS A 86 14.87 -47.66 -12.57
N GLY A 87 13.65 -48.13 -12.29
CA GLY A 87 12.95 -47.91 -11.03
C GLY A 87 11.94 -46.77 -11.08
N THR A 88 11.50 -46.37 -9.93
CA THR A 88 10.49 -45.31 -9.76
C THR A 88 11.00 -44.20 -8.85
N THR A 89 10.37 -43.04 -8.90
CA THR A 89 10.62 -41.92 -7.99
C THR A 89 9.30 -41.23 -7.63
N LYS A 90 9.22 -40.69 -6.42
CA LYS A 90 8.03 -39.97 -5.93
C LYS A 90 8.26 -38.46 -5.87
N ILE A 91 7.27 -37.70 -6.25
CA ILE A 91 7.24 -36.27 -6.02
C ILE A 91 5.95 -35.87 -5.31
N ASN A 92 6.04 -34.77 -4.56
CA ASN A 92 4.89 -34.12 -3.94
C ASN A 92 4.61 -32.80 -4.66
N VAL A 93 3.37 -32.61 -5.10
CA VAL A 93 2.90 -31.42 -5.82
C VAL A 93 1.64 -30.91 -5.11
N ALA A 94 1.63 -29.64 -4.69
CA ALA A 94 0.43 -29.05 -4.11
C ALA A 94 -0.64 -28.82 -5.20
N ASP A 95 -1.90 -29.01 -4.83
CA ASP A 95 -3.04 -28.82 -5.73
C ASP A 95 -4.15 -27.96 -5.08
N ILE A 96 -5.18 -27.62 -5.85
CA ILE A 96 -6.32 -26.85 -5.37
C ILE A 96 -6.89 -27.51 -4.08
N PRO A 97 -7.18 -26.73 -3.03
CA PRO A 97 -7.77 -27.24 -1.81
C PRO A 97 -9.05 -28.04 -2.08
N PHE A 98 -9.13 -29.23 -1.54
CA PHE A 98 -10.31 -30.08 -1.62
C PHE A 98 -11.06 -30.05 -0.29
N LEU A 99 -12.35 -29.80 -0.32
CA LEU A 99 -13.19 -29.63 0.88
C LEU A 99 -12.68 -28.54 1.86
N GLY A 100 -12.03 -27.48 1.33
CA GLY A 100 -11.42 -26.45 2.17
C GLY A 100 -10.11 -26.85 2.84
N MET A 101 -9.56 -28.01 2.51
CA MET A 101 -8.30 -28.52 3.05
C MET A 101 -7.19 -28.48 2.01
N PRO A 102 -5.96 -28.07 2.40
CA PRO A 102 -4.78 -28.15 1.53
C PRO A 102 -4.64 -29.55 0.93
N THR A 103 -4.41 -29.62 -0.37
CA THR A 103 -4.32 -30.89 -1.10
C THR A 103 -2.91 -31.10 -1.63
N LYS A 104 -2.39 -32.30 -1.43
CA LYS A 104 -1.10 -32.76 -1.92
C LYS A 104 -1.29 -33.95 -2.86
N LEU A 105 -0.72 -33.86 -4.05
CA LEU A 105 -0.59 -35.00 -4.96
C LEU A 105 0.75 -35.69 -4.67
N GLU A 106 0.70 -36.96 -4.30
CA GLU A 106 1.86 -37.83 -4.22
C GLU A 106 1.96 -38.62 -5.50
N ILE A 107 2.88 -38.24 -6.40
CA ILE A 107 2.96 -38.79 -7.75
C ILE A 107 4.13 -39.73 -7.86
N THR A 108 3.86 -41.00 -8.16
CA THR A 108 4.87 -42.04 -8.47
C THR A 108 5.15 -42.00 -9.97
N ARG A 109 6.42 -41.75 -10.33
CA ARG A 109 6.89 -41.61 -11.74
C ARG A 109 7.89 -42.70 -12.06
N LYS A 110 7.83 -43.21 -13.33
CA LYS A 110 8.82 -44.12 -13.87
C LYS A 110 10.14 -43.38 -14.15
N ARG A 111 11.26 -44.02 -13.85
CA ARG A 111 12.60 -43.49 -14.13
C ARG A 111 13.26 -44.34 -15.19
N TYR A 112 13.63 -43.75 -16.29
CA TYR A 112 14.22 -44.38 -17.44
C TYR A 112 15.73 -44.10 -17.51
N ARG A 113 16.52 -45.08 -17.90
CA ARG A 113 17.96 -44.94 -18.18
C ARG A 113 18.24 -45.23 -19.63
N CYS A 114 19.05 -44.35 -20.25
CA CYS A 114 19.50 -44.52 -21.64
C CYS A 114 20.67 -45.49 -21.69
N SER A 115 20.61 -46.50 -22.61
CA SER A 115 21.69 -47.49 -22.84
C SER A 115 22.93 -46.88 -23.48
N GLU A 116 22.76 -45.82 -24.26
CA GLU A 116 23.86 -45.21 -25.04
C GLU A 116 24.63 -44.17 -24.19
N CYS A 117 23.92 -43.16 -23.63
CA CYS A 117 24.59 -42.08 -22.91
C CYS A 117 24.57 -42.26 -21.38
N GLY A 118 23.92 -43.31 -20.84
CA GLY A 118 23.83 -43.59 -19.42
C GLY A 118 23.00 -42.60 -18.61
N SER A 119 22.44 -41.56 -19.22
CA SER A 119 21.65 -40.54 -18.51
C SER A 119 20.30 -41.11 -18.03
N THR A 120 19.84 -40.59 -16.90
CA THR A 120 18.55 -40.98 -16.31
C THR A 120 17.53 -39.88 -16.47
N HIS A 121 16.31 -40.23 -16.87
CA HIS A 121 15.23 -39.30 -17.15
C HIS A 121 13.93 -39.73 -16.49
N VAL A 122 13.07 -38.77 -16.18
CA VAL A 122 11.69 -38.95 -15.75
C VAL A 122 10.80 -38.06 -16.59
N ILE A 123 9.53 -38.39 -16.72
CA ILE A 123 8.54 -37.53 -17.32
C ILE A 123 8.05 -36.56 -16.25
N GLU A 124 8.17 -35.25 -16.48
CA GLU A 124 7.58 -34.27 -15.57
C GLU A 124 6.07 -34.18 -15.81
N PRO A 125 5.25 -34.18 -14.73
CA PRO A 125 3.80 -34.08 -14.89
C PRO A 125 3.41 -32.78 -15.59
N GLU A 126 2.66 -32.87 -16.68
CA GLU A 126 2.20 -31.72 -17.46
C GLU A 126 1.35 -30.76 -16.64
N MET A 127 0.61 -31.27 -15.66
CA MET A 127 -0.16 -30.46 -14.72
C MET A 127 0.69 -29.61 -13.78
N LYS A 128 1.97 -29.97 -13.56
CA LYS A 128 2.90 -29.20 -12.71
C LYS A 128 3.37 -27.95 -13.44
N ILE A 129 3.45 -26.83 -12.75
CA ILE A 129 4.07 -25.61 -13.30
C ILE A 129 5.59 -25.62 -13.02
N ASP A 130 6.35 -25.16 -14.01
CA ASP A 130 7.81 -25.08 -13.89
C ASP A 130 8.23 -24.07 -12.80
N GLY A 131 9.30 -24.40 -12.08
CA GLY A 131 9.81 -23.59 -10.99
C GLY A 131 9.05 -23.74 -9.66
N TYR A 132 7.87 -24.41 -9.65
CA TYR A 132 7.08 -24.58 -8.44
C TYR A 132 6.75 -26.06 -8.16
N LYS A 133 6.54 -26.41 -6.90
CA LYS A 133 6.01 -27.70 -6.47
C LYS A 133 4.48 -27.65 -6.35
N MET A 134 3.81 -27.15 -7.39
CA MET A 134 2.35 -27.04 -7.45
C MET A 134 1.83 -27.24 -8.85
N THR A 135 0.52 -27.50 -8.96
CA THR A 135 -0.16 -27.61 -10.25
C THR A 135 -0.39 -26.23 -10.88
N ARG A 136 -0.52 -26.18 -12.23
CA ARG A 136 -0.87 -24.95 -12.96
C ARG A 136 -2.20 -24.37 -12.50
N ARG A 137 -3.19 -25.23 -12.19
CA ARG A 137 -4.50 -24.79 -11.69
C ARG A 137 -4.42 -24.18 -10.29
N LEU A 138 -3.58 -24.72 -9.39
CA LEU A 138 -3.37 -24.11 -8.08
C LEU A 138 -2.67 -22.75 -8.20
N HIS A 139 -1.67 -22.64 -9.08
CA HIS A 139 -1.01 -21.36 -9.34
C HIS A 139 -2.03 -20.29 -9.80
N SER A 140 -2.89 -20.63 -10.77
CA SER A 140 -3.95 -19.74 -11.24
C SER A 140 -4.97 -19.42 -10.17
N TYR A 141 -5.34 -20.41 -9.35
CA TYR A 141 -6.24 -20.21 -8.21
C TYR A 141 -5.65 -19.23 -7.20
N ILE A 142 -4.37 -19.39 -6.82
CA ILE A 142 -3.68 -18.46 -5.91
C ILE A 142 -3.66 -17.05 -6.51
N ALA A 143 -3.29 -16.90 -7.78
CA ALA A 143 -3.26 -15.61 -8.47
C ALA A 143 -4.64 -14.93 -8.46
N SER A 144 -5.72 -15.70 -8.66
CA SER A 144 -7.10 -15.18 -8.66
C SER A 144 -7.59 -14.71 -7.29
N LYS A 145 -6.98 -15.18 -6.19
CA LYS A 145 -7.36 -14.74 -4.83
C LYS A 145 -6.92 -13.31 -4.51
N PHE A 146 -5.90 -12.80 -5.16
CA PHE A 146 -5.38 -11.46 -4.92
C PHE A 146 -6.18 -10.37 -5.66
N THR A 147 -7.49 -10.32 -5.42
CA THR A 147 -8.39 -9.35 -6.06
C THR A 147 -8.20 -7.93 -5.54
N ASN A 148 -7.79 -7.78 -4.29
CA ASN A 148 -7.55 -6.49 -3.62
C ASN A 148 -6.34 -6.54 -2.68
N VAL A 149 -5.95 -5.37 -2.15
CA VAL A 149 -4.77 -5.21 -1.31
C VAL A 149 -4.90 -5.82 0.09
N ASP A 150 -6.13 -6.07 0.54
CA ASP A 150 -6.42 -6.52 1.92
C ASP A 150 -6.28 -8.04 2.07
N VAL A 151 -6.13 -8.77 0.95
CA VAL A 151 -5.94 -10.23 0.97
C VAL A 151 -4.54 -10.57 1.48
N SER A 152 -4.49 -11.40 2.53
CA SER A 152 -3.25 -11.78 3.19
C SER A 152 -2.56 -12.95 2.49
N VAL A 153 -1.28 -12.78 2.14
CA VAL A 153 -0.41 -13.87 1.65
C VAL A 153 -0.39 -15.04 2.64
N ALA A 154 -0.35 -14.74 3.95
CA ALA A 154 -0.31 -15.76 5.00
C ALA A 154 -1.61 -16.59 5.06
N SER A 155 -2.77 -15.97 4.86
CA SER A 155 -4.04 -16.68 4.79
C SER A 155 -4.06 -17.64 3.60
N ILE A 156 -3.71 -17.18 2.40
CA ILE A 156 -3.68 -18.01 1.20
C ILE A 156 -2.66 -19.15 1.34
N ALA A 157 -1.49 -18.88 1.92
CA ALA A 157 -0.48 -19.89 2.18
C ALA A 157 -1.00 -20.99 3.12
N LYS A 158 -1.73 -20.61 4.17
CA LYS A 158 -2.38 -21.54 5.10
C LYS A 158 -3.47 -22.35 4.41
N ASP A 159 -4.35 -21.68 3.65
CA ASP A 159 -5.50 -22.33 3.00
C ASP A 159 -5.07 -23.28 1.89
N THR A 160 -3.94 -23.04 1.24
CA THR A 160 -3.45 -23.86 0.11
C THR A 160 -2.34 -24.84 0.49
N GLY A 161 -1.75 -24.71 1.69
CA GLY A 161 -0.57 -25.48 2.09
C GLY A 161 0.71 -25.12 1.33
N VAL A 162 0.71 -24.03 0.57
CA VAL A 162 1.88 -23.57 -0.21
C VAL A 162 2.75 -22.67 0.66
N TYR A 163 4.07 -22.78 0.51
CA TYR A 163 5.00 -21.91 1.24
C TYR A 163 4.74 -20.42 0.97
N TRP A 164 4.80 -19.63 2.02
CA TRP A 164 4.54 -18.17 1.98
C TRP A 164 5.32 -17.44 0.88
N ASN A 165 6.60 -17.79 0.71
CA ASN A 165 7.43 -17.17 -0.34
C ASN A 165 6.88 -17.42 -1.75
N ALA A 166 6.44 -18.67 -2.04
CA ALA A 166 5.89 -19.00 -3.35
C ALA A 166 4.56 -18.27 -3.61
N VAL A 167 3.70 -18.16 -2.59
CA VAL A 167 2.45 -17.38 -2.70
C VAL A 167 2.74 -15.89 -2.92
N LYS A 168 3.71 -15.33 -2.20
CA LYS A 168 4.17 -13.94 -2.41
C LYS A 168 4.72 -13.72 -3.82
N ASP A 169 5.52 -14.65 -4.33
CA ASP A 169 6.12 -14.52 -5.67
C ASP A 169 5.04 -14.58 -6.76
N ILE A 170 4.01 -15.40 -6.59
CA ILE A 170 2.85 -15.47 -7.49
C ILE A 170 2.10 -14.13 -7.48
N GLU A 171 1.81 -13.57 -6.29
CA GLU A 171 1.17 -12.26 -6.19
C GLU A 171 2.02 -11.18 -6.84
N LYS A 172 3.30 -11.10 -6.49
CA LYS A 172 4.22 -10.09 -7.01
C LYS A 172 4.29 -10.14 -8.54
N SER A 173 4.47 -11.33 -9.11
CA SER A 173 4.53 -11.51 -10.57
C SER A 173 3.22 -11.14 -11.26
N SER A 174 2.08 -11.44 -10.63
CA SER A 174 0.76 -11.06 -11.13
C SER A 174 0.58 -9.54 -11.13
N LEU A 175 1.00 -8.86 -10.05
CA LEU A 175 0.95 -7.41 -9.94
C LEU A 175 1.92 -6.73 -10.91
N GLU A 176 3.13 -7.27 -11.11
CA GLU A 176 4.10 -6.76 -12.09
C GLU A 176 3.52 -6.77 -13.51
N LYS A 177 2.89 -7.87 -13.92
CA LYS A 177 2.20 -7.95 -15.22
C LYS A 177 1.04 -6.96 -15.31
N LYS A 178 0.21 -6.87 -14.24
CA LYS A 178 -0.96 -5.98 -14.22
C LYS A 178 -0.57 -4.51 -14.32
N PHE A 179 0.53 -4.10 -13.70
CA PHE A 179 1.00 -2.71 -13.63
C PHE A 179 2.24 -2.44 -14.48
N GLU A 180 2.57 -3.31 -15.42
CA GLU A 180 3.64 -3.10 -16.40
C GLU A 180 3.42 -1.81 -17.20
N TYR A 181 2.16 -1.51 -17.51
CA TYR A 181 1.76 -0.29 -18.20
C TYR A 181 0.89 0.59 -17.30
N ILE A 182 1.42 1.75 -16.94
CA ILE A 182 0.66 2.81 -16.25
C ILE A 182 0.15 3.80 -17.29
N ASN A 183 -1.17 3.85 -17.47
CA ASN A 183 -1.78 4.79 -18.42
C ASN A 183 -1.68 6.23 -17.88
N THR A 184 -1.06 7.12 -18.65
CA THR A 184 -0.93 8.56 -18.34
C THR A 184 -1.74 9.45 -19.29
N GLN A 185 -2.52 8.86 -20.18
CA GLN A 185 -3.39 9.59 -21.10
C GLN A 185 -4.49 10.34 -20.32
N GLY A 186 -4.75 11.56 -20.70
CA GLY A 186 -5.80 12.40 -20.09
C GLY A 186 -5.46 12.95 -18.69
N VAL A 187 -4.29 12.65 -18.14
CA VAL A 187 -3.85 13.23 -16.86
C VAL A 187 -3.49 14.70 -17.09
N GLN A 188 -4.19 15.60 -16.37
CA GLN A 188 -3.98 17.04 -16.43
C GLN A 188 -3.46 17.61 -15.11
N PHE A 189 -3.76 16.95 -13.99
CA PHE A 189 -3.38 17.41 -12.66
C PHE A 189 -2.71 16.29 -11.89
N ILE A 190 -1.53 16.56 -11.39
CA ILE A 190 -0.78 15.61 -10.56
C ILE A 190 -0.68 16.14 -9.13
N ALA A 191 -0.59 15.23 -8.17
CA ALA A 191 -0.24 15.57 -6.81
C ALA A 191 0.94 14.70 -6.36
N MET A 192 1.91 15.32 -5.69
CA MET A 192 3.19 14.71 -5.30
C MET A 192 3.42 14.91 -3.81
N ASP A 193 3.79 13.84 -3.11
CA ASP A 193 4.11 13.89 -1.68
C ASP A 193 5.09 12.80 -1.27
N GLU A 194 5.66 12.94 -0.07
CA GLU A 194 6.60 12.01 0.53
C GLU A 194 5.94 11.23 1.66
N ILE A 195 6.20 9.93 1.70
CA ILE A 195 5.82 9.09 2.83
C ILE A 195 7.05 8.45 3.46
N SER A 196 7.07 8.35 4.79
CA SER A 196 8.09 7.55 5.48
C SER A 196 7.76 6.07 5.32
N VAL A 197 8.70 5.28 4.83
CA VAL A 197 8.56 3.84 4.59
C VAL A 197 9.42 2.99 5.53
N GLY A 198 10.24 3.60 6.35
CA GLY A 198 11.10 2.91 7.31
C GLY A 198 11.67 3.85 8.37
N LYS A 199 12.49 3.28 9.26
CA LYS A 199 13.27 4.04 10.25
C LYS A 199 14.42 4.79 9.56
N HIS A 200 15.01 5.77 10.25
CA HIS A 200 16.21 6.49 9.78
C HIS A 200 16.05 7.21 8.43
N HIS A 201 14.94 7.99 8.30
CA HIS A 201 14.70 8.87 7.13
C HIS A 201 14.59 8.14 5.78
N GLN A 202 14.07 6.92 5.77
CA GLN A 202 13.69 6.24 4.53
C GLN A 202 12.35 6.79 4.03
N TYR A 203 12.36 7.42 2.87
CA TYR A 203 11.18 8.01 2.25
C TYR A 203 10.89 7.36 0.91
N ALA A 204 9.63 7.40 0.53
CA ALA A 204 9.18 7.13 -0.83
C ALA A 204 8.38 8.33 -1.33
N THR A 205 8.49 8.62 -2.62
CA THR A 205 7.69 9.65 -3.30
C THR A 205 6.54 8.97 -4.02
N LEU A 206 5.34 9.51 -3.84
CA LEU A 206 4.13 9.10 -4.55
C LEU A 206 3.68 10.21 -5.49
N ILE A 207 3.34 9.86 -6.72
CA ILE A 207 2.72 10.76 -7.69
C ILE A 207 1.38 10.17 -8.10
N ILE A 208 0.31 10.93 -7.87
CA ILE A 208 -1.06 10.52 -8.20
C ILE A 208 -1.69 11.47 -9.21
N ASP A 209 -2.67 10.98 -9.94
CA ASP A 209 -3.63 11.83 -10.64
C ASP A 209 -4.54 12.48 -9.60
N ALA A 210 -4.50 13.80 -9.50
CA ALA A 210 -5.23 14.54 -8.47
C ALA A 210 -6.76 14.45 -8.64
N LYS A 211 -7.27 14.16 -9.86
CA LYS A 211 -8.70 14.00 -10.14
C LYS A 211 -9.21 12.61 -9.79
N THR A 212 -8.53 11.57 -10.29
CA THR A 212 -8.99 10.18 -10.16
C THR A 212 -8.46 9.49 -8.92
N LYS A 213 -7.49 10.06 -8.24
CA LYS A 213 -6.76 9.48 -7.08
C LYS A 213 -5.96 8.23 -7.43
N ARG A 214 -5.70 8.01 -8.70
CA ARG A 214 -4.95 6.88 -9.21
C ARG A 214 -3.45 7.13 -9.03
N LEU A 215 -2.73 6.12 -8.53
CA LEU A 215 -1.27 6.18 -8.46
C LEU A 215 -0.69 6.11 -9.88
N LEU A 216 0.17 7.05 -10.20
CA LEU A 216 0.85 7.14 -11.49
C LEU A 216 2.31 6.69 -11.38
N TYR A 217 2.93 6.97 -10.23
CA TYR A 217 4.33 6.62 -9.98
C TYR A 217 4.60 6.48 -8.49
N ALA A 218 5.51 5.59 -8.14
CA ALA A 218 6.05 5.46 -6.80
C ALA A 218 7.54 5.08 -6.88
N CYS A 219 8.38 5.74 -6.12
CA CYS A 219 9.80 5.46 -6.07
C CYS A 219 10.36 5.60 -4.66
N GLU A 220 11.48 4.93 -4.40
CA GLU A 220 12.28 5.13 -3.21
C GLU A 220 13.02 6.46 -3.29
N GLY A 221 13.05 7.18 -2.17
CA GLY A 221 13.71 8.49 -2.08
C GLY A 221 12.81 9.65 -2.48
N ARG A 222 13.43 10.84 -2.48
CA ARG A 222 12.78 12.13 -2.73
C ARG A 222 13.63 13.06 -3.60
N THR A 223 14.67 12.53 -4.21
CA THR A 223 15.58 13.31 -5.04
C THR A 223 15.02 13.49 -6.44
N LYS A 224 15.53 14.49 -7.17
CA LYS A 224 15.13 14.70 -8.57
C LYS A 224 15.43 13.46 -9.43
N GLU A 225 16.54 12.79 -9.18
CA GLU A 225 16.99 11.61 -9.93
C GLU A 225 16.02 10.44 -9.75
N ALA A 226 15.48 10.25 -8.54
CA ALA A 226 14.51 9.19 -8.26
C ALA A 226 13.17 9.42 -8.96
N ILE A 227 12.79 10.69 -9.16
CA ILE A 227 11.48 11.10 -9.71
C ILE A 227 11.56 11.31 -11.22
N GLN A 228 12.72 11.65 -11.77
CA GLN A 228 12.92 11.96 -13.19
C GLN A 228 12.37 10.88 -14.15
N PRO A 229 12.48 9.57 -13.87
CA PRO A 229 11.95 8.52 -14.75
C PRO A 229 10.44 8.66 -15.04
N PHE A 230 9.66 9.21 -14.11
CA PHE A 230 8.24 9.50 -14.36
C PHE A 230 8.07 10.60 -15.41
N PHE A 231 8.82 11.67 -15.31
CA PHE A 231 8.74 12.77 -16.26
C PHE A 231 9.30 12.38 -17.64
N ASP A 232 10.33 11.55 -17.67
CA ASP A 232 10.86 10.98 -18.94
C ASP A 232 9.81 10.11 -19.63
N LEU A 233 9.06 9.32 -18.85
CA LEU A 233 7.92 8.56 -19.36
C LEU A 233 6.84 9.48 -19.96
N LEU A 234 6.49 10.58 -19.26
CA LEU A 234 5.53 11.55 -19.78
C LEU A 234 6.02 12.20 -21.08
N LYS A 235 7.30 12.58 -21.17
CA LYS A 235 7.92 13.13 -22.39
C LYS A 235 7.90 12.13 -23.53
N LYS A 236 8.34 10.88 -23.27
CA LYS A 236 8.33 9.79 -24.26
C LYS A 236 6.95 9.55 -24.87
N ARG A 237 5.88 9.77 -24.07
CA ARG A 237 4.49 9.61 -24.50
C ARG A 237 3.85 10.88 -25.04
N GLY A 238 4.55 12.02 -25.01
CA GLY A 238 4.00 13.32 -25.42
C GLY A 238 2.96 13.88 -24.43
N HIS A 239 2.85 13.33 -23.22
CA HIS A 239 1.84 13.73 -22.24
C HIS A 239 2.30 14.84 -21.28
N HIS A 240 3.58 15.21 -21.29
CA HIS A 240 4.15 16.21 -20.37
C HIS A 240 3.55 17.61 -20.56
N THR A 241 3.14 17.97 -21.77
CA THR A 241 2.46 19.23 -22.07
C THR A 241 1.00 19.27 -21.63
N ASN A 242 0.40 18.12 -21.37
CA ASN A 242 -0.98 18.00 -20.90
C ASN A 242 -1.12 18.30 -19.40
N ILE A 243 -0.01 18.29 -18.65
CA ILE A 243 -0.03 18.61 -17.22
C ILE A 243 -0.22 20.11 -17.05
N LEU A 244 -1.38 20.51 -16.53
CA LEU A 244 -1.78 21.90 -16.31
C LEU A 244 -1.56 22.36 -14.87
N GLY A 245 -1.45 21.43 -13.93
CA GLY A 245 -1.19 21.73 -12.53
C GLY A 245 -0.57 20.59 -11.75
N ALA A 246 0.28 20.96 -10.79
CA ALA A 246 0.92 20.02 -9.87
C ALA A 246 0.78 20.51 -8.43
N SER A 247 0.10 19.74 -7.59
CA SER A 247 -0.02 19.99 -6.15
C SER A 247 1.10 19.30 -5.40
N MET A 248 1.74 20.01 -4.47
CA MET A 248 2.84 19.51 -3.67
C MET A 248 3.06 20.32 -2.40
N ASP A 249 3.88 19.80 -1.51
CA ASP A 249 4.43 20.57 -0.40
C ASP A 249 5.39 21.64 -0.89
N ALA A 250 5.76 22.57 -0.01
CA ALA A 250 6.74 23.63 -0.33
C ALA A 250 8.17 23.06 -0.49
N ASN A 251 8.32 21.97 -1.26
CA ASN A 251 9.58 21.34 -1.61
C ASN A 251 10.14 21.94 -2.90
N ALA A 252 11.25 22.65 -2.79
CA ALA A 252 11.90 23.31 -3.94
C ALA A 252 12.33 22.29 -5.02
N GLY A 253 12.70 21.07 -4.62
CA GLY A 253 13.08 19.98 -5.54
C GLY A 253 11.93 19.55 -6.43
N PHE A 254 10.74 19.34 -5.84
CA PHE A 254 9.53 18.99 -6.60
C PHE A 254 9.08 20.11 -7.53
N ALA A 255 9.07 21.34 -7.03
CA ALA A 255 8.71 22.49 -7.86
C ALA A 255 9.66 22.66 -9.07
N SER A 256 10.96 22.47 -8.85
CA SER A 256 11.95 22.56 -9.93
C SER A 256 11.75 21.46 -10.98
N ILE A 257 11.63 20.18 -10.57
CA ILE A 257 11.49 19.08 -11.54
C ILE A 257 10.21 19.21 -12.38
N VAL A 258 9.11 19.69 -11.80
CA VAL A 258 7.87 19.92 -12.55
C VAL A 258 8.07 21.05 -13.57
N LYS A 259 8.67 22.19 -13.19
CA LYS A 259 8.96 23.29 -14.11
C LYS A 259 9.88 22.87 -15.26
N ASP A 260 10.91 22.09 -14.97
CA ASP A 260 11.90 21.63 -15.97
C ASP A 260 11.29 20.65 -16.99
N ASN A 261 10.20 19.94 -16.62
CA ASN A 261 9.65 18.86 -17.42
C ASN A 261 8.24 19.12 -17.95
N CYS A 262 7.41 19.94 -17.29
CA CYS A 262 6.03 20.21 -17.67
C CYS A 262 5.80 21.71 -17.86
N PRO A 263 6.01 22.24 -19.07
CA PRO A 263 6.06 23.70 -19.33
C PRO A 263 4.73 24.41 -19.05
N ASN A 264 3.60 23.68 -19.16
CA ASN A 264 2.26 24.24 -18.94
C ASN A 264 1.77 24.11 -17.48
N ALA A 265 2.54 23.44 -16.63
CA ALA A 265 2.11 23.12 -15.29
C ALA A 265 2.24 24.31 -14.33
N LYS A 266 1.16 24.70 -13.70
CA LYS A 266 1.14 25.63 -12.58
C LYS A 266 1.39 24.87 -11.28
N ILE A 267 2.33 25.38 -10.47
CA ILE A 267 2.61 24.80 -9.16
C ILE A 267 1.53 25.27 -8.17
N ALA A 268 0.86 24.33 -7.53
CA ALA A 268 -0.10 24.55 -6.46
C ALA A 268 0.50 24.06 -5.14
N LEU A 269 0.64 24.95 -4.15
CA LEU A 269 1.16 24.55 -2.85
C LEU A 269 0.06 24.06 -1.93
N ASP A 270 0.40 23.06 -1.11
CA ASP A 270 -0.46 22.61 -0.03
C ASP A 270 -0.49 23.62 1.11
N LEU A 271 -1.66 24.21 1.25
CA LEU A 271 -1.94 25.24 2.26
C LEU A 271 -1.96 24.68 3.67
N TYR A 272 -2.33 23.40 3.84
CA TYR A 272 -2.28 22.72 5.13
C TYR A 272 -0.86 22.72 5.71
N HIS A 273 0.13 22.41 4.87
CA HIS A 273 1.55 22.44 5.27
C HIS A 273 2.04 23.84 5.63
N MET A 274 1.54 24.89 4.96
CA MET A 274 1.84 26.28 5.32
C MET A 274 1.30 26.63 6.70
N VAL A 275 0.04 26.25 7.00
CA VAL A 275 -0.55 26.43 8.33
C VAL A 275 0.19 25.61 9.39
N ALA A 276 0.53 24.36 9.09
CA ALA A 276 1.29 23.50 10.01
C ALA A 276 2.68 24.10 10.34
N ASN A 277 3.35 24.68 9.35
CA ASN A 277 4.62 25.36 9.56
C ASN A 277 4.46 26.64 10.41
N PHE A 278 3.39 27.41 10.17
CA PHE A 278 3.10 28.58 11.01
C PHE A 278 2.75 28.19 12.46
N ASN A 279 2.00 27.11 12.65
CA ASN A 279 1.71 26.56 13.98
C ASN A 279 2.99 26.19 14.77
N ARG A 280 4.04 25.68 14.08
CA ARG A 280 5.34 25.45 14.73
C ARG A 280 5.99 26.74 15.23
N ILE A 281 5.82 27.83 14.48
CA ILE A 281 6.30 29.17 14.92
C ILE A 281 5.53 29.61 16.17
N ILE A 282 4.21 29.44 16.19
CA ILE A 282 3.39 29.72 17.38
C ILE A 282 3.93 28.92 18.58
N ASP A 283 4.26 27.65 18.40
CA ASP A 283 4.80 26.83 19.48
C ASP A 283 6.16 27.34 20.01
N ILE A 284 7.03 27.82 19.13
CA ILE A 284 8.30 28.45 19.50
C ILE A 284 8.05 29.71 20.35
N ILE A 285 7.16 30.58 19.87
CA ILE A 285 6.80 31.82 20.59
C ILE A 285 6.20 31.48 21.94
N ARG A 286 5.24 30.57 21.97
CA ARG A 286 4.60 30.08 23.21
C ARG A 286 5.63 29.55 24.20
N CYS A 287 6.56 28.69 23.77
CA CYS A 287 7.59 28.15 24.66
C CYS A 287 8.44 29.27 25.29
N ARG A 288 8.83 30.22 24.48
CA ARG A 288 9.62 31.39 24.93
C ARG A 288 8.84 32.23 25.94
N GLU A 289 7.61 32.59 25.64
CA GLU A 289 6.79 33.43 26.53
C GLU A 289 6.38 32.72 27.81
N VAL A 290 6.02 31.43 27.74
CA VAL A 290 5.74 30.61 28.91
C VAL A 290 6.97 30.50 29.86
N ALA A 291 8.17 30.39 29.27
CA ALA A 291 9.41 30.37 30.05
C ALA A 291 9.61 31.71 30.83
N LYS A 292 9.37 32.83 30.16
CA LYS A 292 9.43 34.17 30.82
C LYS A 292 8.42 34.28 31.97
N ILE A 293 7.16 33.86 31.75
CA ILE A 293 6.12 33.88 32.75
C ILE A 293 6.51 32.99 33.94
N ARG A 294 7.06 31.81 33.70
CA ARG A 294 7.51 30.92 34.78
C ARG A 294 8.65 31.50 35.56
N ALA A 295 9.63 32.12 34.92
CA ALA A 295 10.74 32.79 35.61
C ALA A 295 10.20 33.89 36.54
N LYS A 296 9.33 34.75 36.02
CA LYS A 296 8.70 35.83 36.85
C LYS A 296 7.92 35.28 38.01
N LEU A 297 7.07 34.27 37.83
CA LEU A 297 6.30 33.65 38.91
C LEU A 297 7.18 32.93 39.92
N ALA A 298 8.34 32.41 39.54
CA ALA A 298 9.30 31.79 40.44
C ALA A 298 10.02 32.84 41.31
N GLU A 299 10.38 34.00 40.72
CA GLU A 299 10.97 35.14 41.44
C GLU A 299 9.99 35.75 42.46
N GLU A 300 8.71 35.82 42.12
CA GLU A 300 7.65 36.35 43.01
C GLU A 300 7.22 35.36 44.10
N SER A 301 7.60 34.09 44.01
CA SER A 301 7.19 33.07 44.99
C SER A 301 8.16 32.97 46.16
N GLN A 302 7.64 32.91 47.40
CA GLN A 302 8.44 32.69 48.59
C GLN A 302 9.27 31.40 48.62
N THR A 303 8.90 30.42 47.80
CA THR A 303 9.57 29.11 47.69
C THR A 303 10.47 28.97 46.48
N GLY A 304 10.55 29.98 45.61
CA GLY A 304 11.26 29.92 44.35
C GLY A 304 10.69 28.89 43.33
N LYS A 305 9.47 28.36 43.57
CA LYS A 305 8.82 27.36 42.75
C LYS A 305 7.42 27.80 42.31
N VAL A 306 7.13 27.59 41.02
CA VAL A 306 5.78 27.83 40.45
C VAL A 306 4.80 26.79 40.97
N ASN A 307 3.60 27.23 41.34
CA ASN A 307 2.51 26.35 41.81
C ASN A 307 2.24 25.26 40.74
N LYS A 308 2.03 24.00 41.19
CA LYS A 308 1.80 22.84 40.32
C LYS A 308 0.60 23.04 39.36
N THR A 309 -0.47 23.67 39.86
CA THR A 309 -1.69 23.97 39.10
C THR A 309 -1.39 24.94 37.96
N VAL A 310 -0.73 26.06 38.27
CA VAL A 310 -0.31 27.05 37.23
C VAL A 310 0.64 26.44 36.24
N SER A 311 1.57 25.58 36.67
CA SER A 311 2.48 24.88 35.76
C SER A 311 1.74 23.90 34.80
N ALA A 312 0.65 23.27 35.26
CA ALA A 312 -0.20 22.41 34.45
C ALA A 312 -0.98 23.22 33.40
N ASP A 313 -1.52 24.37 33.79
CA ASP A 313 -2.26 25.25 32.87
C ASP A 313 -1.35 25.83 31.78
N LEU A 314 -0.13 26.25 32.14
CA LEU A 314 0.89 26.69 31.15
C LEU A 314 1.26 25.58 30.16
N LYS A 315 1.22 24.30 30.55
CA LYS A 315 1.39 23.18 29.61
C LYS A 315 0.20 23.01 28.66
N ARG A 316 -1.03 23.25 29.14
CA ARG A 316 -2.26 23.15 28.33
C ARG A 316 -2.34 24.20 27.22
N ILE A 317 -1.70 25.36 27.37
CA ILE A 317 -1.65 26.41 26.34
C ILE A 317 -1.17 25.83 24.98
N LYS A 318 -0.30 24.82 24.98
CA LYS A 318 0.14 24.17 23.75
C LYS A 318 -1.02 23.72 22.85
N TRP A 319 -2.03 23.06 23.40
CA TRP A 319 -3.17 22.55 22.64
C TRP A 319 -4.15 23.63 22.24
N ILE A 320 -4.19 24.72 23.01
CA ILE A 320 -5.07 25.86 22.79
C ILE A 320 -4.59 26.69 21.60
N THR A 321 -3.29 26.91 21.48
CA THR A 321 -2.71 27.75 20.41
C THR A 321 -2.81 27.11 19.01
N TYR A 322 -3.12 25.80 18.89
CA TYR A 322 -3.38 25.14 17.61
C TYR A 322 -4.84 25.27 17.14
N ARG A 323 -5.75 25.72 17.99
CA ARG A 323 -7.16 25.97 17.68
C ARG A 323 -7.34 27.40 17.16
N SER A 324 -8.50 27.71 16.57
CA SER A 324 -8.86 29.09 16.27
C SER A 324 -8.85 29.93 17.54
N TYR A 325 -8.27 31.14 17.48
CA TYR A 325 -8.22 32.07 18.60
C TYR A 325 -9.63 32.39 19.12
N LYS A 326 -10.60 32.58 18.20
CA LYS A 326 -12.00 32.81 18.57
C LYS A 326 -12.61 31.60 19.31
N ASP A 327 -12.38 30.40 18.79
CA ASP A 327 -12.92 29.18 19.38
C ASP A 327 -12.36 28.94 20.80
N VAL A 328 -11.08 29.28 21.01
CA VAL A 328 -10.45 29.19 22.34
C VAL A 328 -11.08 30.16 23.32
N LEU A 329 -11.35 31.39 22.89
CA LEU A 329 -11.94 32.40 23.78
C LEU A 329 -13.41 32.12 24.09
N SER A 330 -14.13 31.42 23.23
CA SER A 330 -15.54 31.04 23.42
C SER A 330 -15.73 29.67 24.07
N ASP A 331 -14.67 28.85 24.22
CA ASP A 331 -14.76 27.52 24.78
C ASP A 331 -14.90 27.58 26.32
N GLU A 332 -16.03 27.11 26.83
CA GLU A 332 -16.35 27.06 28.27
C GLU A 332 -15.42 26.12 29.06
N ASN A 333 -14.82 25.13 28.37
CA ASN A 333 -13.88 24.19 28.95
C ASN A 333 -12.46 24.76 29.15
N VAL A 334 -12.18 25.94 28.60
CA VAL A 334 -10.92 26.65 28.81
C VAL A 334 -11.08 27.61 29.96
N ARG A 335 -10.26 27.43 30.97
CA ARG A 335 -10.31 28.29 32.17
C ARG A 335 -10.09 29.76 31.85
N GLU A 336 -10.80 30.64 32.52
CA GLU A 336 -10.71 32.10 32.32
C GLU A 336 -9.28 32.64 32.59
N GLU A 337 -8.56 32.04 33.56
CA GLU A 337 -7.16 32.44 33.83
C GLU A 337 -6.26 32.16 32.63
N VAL A 338 -6.49 31.05 31.90
CA VAL A 338 -5.73 30.72 30.70
C VAL A 338 -6.11 31.67 29.56
N LYS A 339 -7.39 31.98 29.41
CA LYS A 339 -7.87 32.99 28.43
C LYS A 339 -7.28 34.36 28.72
N ALA A 340 -7.28 34.77 29.96
CA ALA A 340 -6.69 36.04 30.40
C ALA A 340 -5.18 36.08 30.13
N LEU A 341 -4.47 34.98 30.35
CA LEU A 341 -3.03 34.88 30.14
C LEU A 341 -2.67 34.93 28.64
N ILE A 342 -3.48 34.31 27.80
CA ILE A 342 -3.33 34.41 26.35
C ILE A 342 -3.61 35.85 25.88
N LYS A 343 -4.68 36.49 26.34
CA LYS A 343 -5.03 37.88 26.04
C LYS A 343 -3.96 38.88 26.50
N ALA A 344 -3.38 38.64 27.67
CA ALA A 344 -2.37 39.53 28.25
C ALA A 344 -0.98 39.40 27.57
N ASN A 345 -0.71 38.32 26.84
CA ASN A 345 0.55 38.14 26.15
C ASN A 345 0.40 38.54 24.68
N GLU A 346 0.84 39.76 24.36
CA GLU A 346 0.74 40.36 23.02
C GLU A 346 1.35 39.44 21.93
N SER A 347 2.51 38.84 22.20
CA SER A 347 3.19 37.99 21.21
C SER A 347 2.39 36.72 20.89
N ILE A 348 1.80 36.05 21.90
CA ILE A 348 0.98 34.85 21.68
C ILE A 348 -0.32 35.22 20.99
N SER A 349 -0.99 36.30 21.45
CA SER A 349 -2.25 36.78 20.87
C SER A 349 -2.07 37.12 19.38
N LEU A 350 -1.04 37.91 19.04
CA LEU A 350 -0.74 38.31 17.69
C LEU A 350 -0.46 37.10 16.80
N ALA A 351 0.34 36.13 17.28
CA ALA A 351 0.64 34.90 16.53
C ALA A 351 -0.63 34.07 16.28
N CYS A 352 -1.54 33.94 17.25
CA CYS A 352 -2.80 33.23 17.07
C CYS A 352 -3.74 33.94 16.08
N ILE A 353 -3.85 35.28 16.15
CA ILE A 353 -4.65 36.08 15.20
C ILE A 353 -4.14 35.92 13.79
N LEU A 354 -2.82 36.03 13.58
CA LEU A 354 -2.20 35.83 12.26
C LEU A 354 -2.39 34.41 11.74
N ALA A 355 -2.41 33.39 12.60
CA ALA A 355 -2.73 32.04 12.20
C ALA A 355 -4.19 31.87 11.74
N ASP A 356 -5.13 32.53 12.42
CA ASP A 356 -6.54 32.52 12.01
C ASP A 356 -6.74 33.22 10.68
N GLU A 357 -6.11 34.39 10.50
CA GLU A 357 -6.14 35.08 9.22
C GLU A 357 -5.51 34.23 8.10
N LEU A 358 -4.39 33.56 8.37
CA LEU A 358 -3.76 32.64 7.43
C LEU A 358 -4.72 31.51 7.01
N ARG A 359 -5.46 30.93 7.97
CA ARG A 359 -6.46 29.89 7.68
C ARG A 359 -7.64 30.42 6.85
N MET A 360 -7.99 31.68 7.00
CA MET A 360 -9.12 32.30 6.28
C MET A 360 -8.79 32.69 4.84
N LEU A 361 -7.51 32.86 4.48
CA LEU A 361 -7.11 33.26 3.12
C LEU A 361 -7.72 32.42 2.00
N TRP A 362 -8.06 31.16 2.25
CA TRP A 362 -8.59 30.21 1.25
C TRP A 362 -9.84 29.43 1.67
N ARG A 363 -10.42 29.74 2.83
CA ARG A 363 -11.71 29.14 3.23
C ARG A 363 -12.85 29.59 2.34
N ASP A 364 -12.77 30.80 1.86
CA ASP A 364 -13.76 31.34 0.93
C ASP A 364 -13.40 30.97 -0.51
N LYS A 365 -14.08 29.91 -1.00
CA LYS A 365 -13.90 29.41 -2.38
C LYS A 365 -14.45 30.36 -3.46
N LEU A 366 -15.13 31.43 -3.07
CA LEU A 366 -15.70 32.41 -4.00
C LEU A 366 -14.75 33.56 -4.32
N LYS A 367 -13.62 33.68 -3.61
CA LYS A 367 -12.64 34.72 -3.85
C LYS A 367 -11.96 34.59 -5.20
N SER A 368 -11.88 35.69 -5.91
CA SER A 368 -11.10 35.78 -7.14
C SER A 368 -9.58 35.66 -6.85
N PRO A 369 -8.78 35.28 -7.86
CA PRO A 369 -7.32 35.25 -7.73
C PRO A 369 -6.73 36.57 -7.22
N GLU A 370 -7.29 37.72 -7.65
CA GLU A 370 -6.82 39.04 -7.25
C GLU A 370 -7.15 39.37 -5.79
N GLU A 371 -8.35 39.00 -5.32
CA GLU A 371 -8.72 39.16 -3.91
C GLU A 371 -7.81 38.32 -3.01
N ILE A 372 -7.49 37.04 -3.39
CA ILE A 372 -6.53 36.21 -2.67
C ILE A 372 -5.15 36.87 -2.63
N ARG A 373 -4.71 37.48 -3.75
CA ARG A 373 -3.43 38.19 -3.83
C ARG A 373 -3.39 39.38 -2.87
N ILE A 374 -4.43 40.18 -2.85
CA ILE A 374 -4.56 41.33 -1.96
C ILE A 374 -4.52 40.91 -0.50
N ASP A 375 -5.33 39.94 -0.15
CA ASP A 375 -5.41 39.42 1.23
C ASP A 375 -4.09 38.81 1.69
N ALA A 376 -3.45 37.98 0.86
CA ALA A 376 -2.16 37.37 1.15
C ALA A 376 -1.06 38.44 1.32
N THR A 377 -1.06 39.47 0.46
CA THR A 377 -0.10 40.55 0.56
C THR A 377 -0.31 41.40 1.83
N ASN A 378 -1.55 41.67 2.21
CA ASN A 378 -1.89 42.37 3.44
C ASN A 378 -1.51 41.55 4.69
N TRP A 379 -1.75 40.25 4.64
CA TRP A 379 -1.31 39.34 5.70
C TRP A 379 0.22 39.34 5.87
N VAL A 380 0.97 39.32 4.76
CA VAL A 380 2.44 39.42 4.79
C VAL A 380 2.88 40.74 5.43
N LYS A 381 2.26 41.88 5.05
CA LYS A 381 2.57 43.19 5.68
C LYS A 381 2.40 43.14 7.19
N LYS A 382 1.32 42.52 7.69
CA LYS A 382 1.09 42.33 9.13
C LYS A 382 2.18 41.46 9.78
N CYS A 383 2.59 40.39 9.09
CA CYS A 383 3.69 39.54 9.60
C CYS A 383 5.01 40.35 9.70
N LEU A 384 5.34 41.15 8.68
CA LEU A 384 6.56 41.95 8.68
C LEU A 384 6.55 43.10 9.71
N ALA A 385 5.36 43.55 10.08
CA ALA A 385 5.17 44.60 11.10
C ALA A 385 5.01 44.03 12.52
N SER A 386 5.08 42.72 12.70
CA SER A 386 4.80 42.04 13.99
C SER A 386 5.86 42.30 15.07
N GLY A 387 7.08 42.72 14.70
CA GLY A 387 8.21 42.79 15.64
C GLY A 387 8.69 41.45 16.18
N ILE A 388 8.16 40.32 15.68
CA ILE A 388 8.52 38.97 16.09
C ILE A 388 9.32 38.31 14.97
N LYS A 389 10.61 38.11 15.21
CA LYS A 389 11.59 37.63 14.22
C LYS A 389 11.09 36.40 13.45
N GLU A 390 10.56 35.39 14.13
CA GLU A 390 10.12 34.13 13.50
C GLU A 390 8.91 34.35 12.57
N ILE A 391 8.00 35.25 12.94
CA ILE A 391 6.84 35.63 12.12
C ILE A 391 7.28 36.43 10.89
N GLU A 392 8.19 37.37 11.06
CA GLU A 392 8.73 38.16 9.95
C GLU A 392 9.46 37.28 8.94
N GLU A 393 10.30 36.35 9.41
CA GLU A 393 11.00 35.40 8.54
C GLU A 393 10.02 34.51 7.77
N PHE A 394 8.95 34.07 8.41
CA PHE A 394 7.90 33.31 7.74
C PHE A 394 7.19 34.16 6.69
N GLY A 395 6.83 35.39 7.01
CA GLY A 395 6.21 36.33 6.07
C GLY A 395 7.06 36.54 4.81
N ARG A 396 8.38 36.77 4.98
CA ARG A 396 9.33 36.86 3.85
C ARG A 396 9.37 35.63 2.97
N LYS A 397 9.33 34.45 3.58
CA LYS A 397 9.28 33.15 2.85
C LYS A 397 7.94 32.98 2.14
N PHE A 398 6.84 33.28 2.82
CA PHE A 398 5.48 33.18 2.30
C PHE A 398 5.24 34.03 1.05
N THR A 399 5.85 35.24 0.98
CA THR A 399 5.77 36.12 -0.19
C THR A 399 6.15 35.40 -1.49
N LYS A 400 7.15 34.51 -1.46
CA LYS A 400 7.61 33.74 -2.63
C LYS A 400 6.59 32.71 -3.11
N HIS A 401 5.59 32.41 -2.30
CA HIS A 401 4.61 31.34 -2.55
C HIS A 401 3.20 31.86 -2.86
N ILE A 402 2.97 33.19 -2.87
CA ILE A 402 1.64 33.76 -3.09
C ILE A 402 1.03 33.26 -4.40
N GLU A 403 1.79 33.30 -5.51
CA GLU A 403 1.31 32.81 -6.81
C GLU A 403 0.93 31.32 -6.77
N ASN A 404 1.72 30.50 -6.08
CA ASN A 404 1.44 29.08 -5.96
C ASN A 404 0.16 28.80 -5.13
N ILE A 405 -0.16 29.69 -4.18
CA ILE A 405 -1.40 29.64 -3.39
C ILE A 405 -2.60 30.04 -4.28
N ILE A 406 -2.45 31.07 -5.08
CA ILE A 406 -3.46 31.49 -6.06
C ILE A 406 -3.73 30.37 -7.06
N HIS A 407 -2.69 29.70 -7.55
CA HIS A 407 -2.84 28.54 -8.44
C HIS A 407 -3.61 27.39 -7.76
N ALA A 408 -3.33 27.09 -6.48
CA ALA A 408 -4.06 26.07 -5.75
C ALA A 408 -5.57 26.38 -5.67
N ALA A 409 -5.92 27.62 -5.35
CA ALA A 409 -7.30 28.08 -5.30
C ALA A 409 -7.96 28.07 -6.68
N SER A 410 -7.31 28.62 -7.70
CA SER A 410 -7.86 28.74 -9.06
C SER A 410 -8.06 27.37 -9.74
N LEU A 411 -7.18 26.40 -9.48
CA LEU A 411 -7.26 25.06 -10.06
C LEU A 411 -8.10 24.09 -9.21
N GLY A 412 -8.53 24.52 -8.02
CA GLY A 412 -9.22 23.65 -7.06
C GLY A 412 -8.36 22.49 -6.57
N LEU A 413 -7.03 22.64 -6.59
CA LEU A 413 -6.10 21.61 -6.19
C LEU A 413 -5.81 21.70 -4.69
N SER A 414 -5.96 20.59 -3.98
CA SER A 414 -5.54 20.47 -2.59
C SER A 414 -4.82 19.12 -2.39
N ASN A 415 -3.89 19.09 -1.45
CA ASN A 415 -3.22 17.84 -1.07
C ASN A 415 -4.08 16.94 -0.15
N SER A 416 -5.31 17.33 0.19
CA SER A 416 -6.22 16.49 0.98
C SER A 416 -6.44 15.10 0.36
N VAL A 417 -6.38 15.03 -0.98
CA VAL A 417 -6.42 13.77 -1.74
C VAL A 417 -5.21 12.90 -1.42
N LEU A 418 -4.02 13.50 -1.38
CA LEU A 418 -2.77 12.82 -1.04
C LEU A 418 -2.72 12.41 0.42
N GLU A 419 -3.24 13.23 1.34
CA GLU A 419 -3.30 12.85 2.76
C GLU A 419 -4.07 11.55 2.97
N GLY A 420 -5.23 11.40 2.31
CA GLY A 420 -6.00 10.16 2.32
C GLY A 420 -5.21 8.97 1.73
N CYS A 421 -4.50 9.19 0.62
CA CYS A 421 -3.63 8.18 0.01
C CYS A 421 -2.45 7.82 0.92
N ASN A 422 -1.80 8.80 1.52
CA ASN A 422 -0.68 8.60 2.44
C ASN A 422 -1.09 7.83 3.70
N ASN A 423 -2.26 8.14 4.26
CA ASN A 423 -2.80 7.41 5.42
C ASN A 423 -3.09 5.94 5.06
N ARG A 424 -3.66 5.68 3.89
CA ARG A 424 -3.88 4.33 3.39
C ARG A 424 -2.57 3.59 3.10
N ALA A 425 -1.58 4.26 2.49
CA ALA A 425 -0.25 3.71 2.25
C ALA A 425 0.45 3.33 3.56
N LYS A 426 0.43 4.21 4.56
CA LYS A 426 0.95 3.94 5.91
C LYS A 426 0.22 2.77 6.59
N LYS A 427 -1.10 2.65 6.41
CA LYS A 427 -1.89 1.53 6.94
C LYS A 427 -1.46 0.20 6.30
N ILE A 428 -1.28 0.14 4.98
CA ILE A 428 -0.78 -1.06 4.28
C ILE A 428 0.60 -1.45 4.81
N LEU A 429 1.50 -0.47 5.00
CA LEU A 429 2.83 -0.70 5.58
C LEU A 429 2.74 -1.26 7.01
N ALA A 430 1.87 -0.69 7.85
CA ALA A 430 1.71 -1.09 9.25
C ALA A 430 1.11 -2.49 9.41
N ILE A 431 0.06 -2.83 8.65
CA ILE A 431 -0.59 -4.16 8.68
C ILE A 431 0.39 -5.26 8.25
N SER A 432 1.31 -4.93 7.33
CA SER A 432 2.32 -5.88 6.84
C SER A 432 3.58 -5.92 7.73
N TYR A 433 3.60 -5.22 8.86
CA TYR A 433 4.78 -5.08 9.74
C TYR A 433 6.04 -4.56 9.00
N GLY A 434 5.83 -3.77 7.94
CA GLY A 434 6.86 -3.26 7.06
C GLY A 434 7.10 -4.13 5.82
N PHE A 435 7.83 -3.57 4.87
CA PHE A 435 8.24 -4.25 3.65
C PHE A 435 9.77 -4.16 3.50
N ARG A 436 10.44 -5.32 3.40
CA ARG A 436 11.86 -5.35 3.02
C ARG A 436 12.03 -5.10 1.51
N ASP A 437 11.05 -5.51 0.72
CA ASP A 437 10.98 -5.38 -0.73
C ASP A 437 10.09 -4.19 -1.07
N LEU A 438 10.67 -3.00 -1.22
CA LEU A 438 9.94 -1.78 -1.54
C LEU A 438 9.26 -1.84 -2.91
N LYS A 439 9.84 -2.56 -3.89
CA LYS A 439 9.19 -2.77 -5.19
C LYS A 439 7.85 -3.48 -5.02
N TYR A 440 7.80 -4.52 -4.19
CA TYR A 440 6.55 -5.21 -3.88
C TYR A 440 5.57 -4.29 -3.13
N TYR A 441 6.05 -3.48 -2.19
CA TYR A 441 5.21 -2.47 -1.54
C TYR A 441 4.58 -1.50 -2.54
N PHE A 442 5.34 -0.98 -3.49
CA PHE A 442 4.81 -0.08 -4.53
C PHE A 442 3.76 -0.77 -5.41
N LEU A 443 3.94 -2.04 -5.75
CA LEU A 443 2.92 -2.83 -6.46
C LEU A 443 1.62 -2.95 -5.66
N LYS A 444 1.70 -3.14 -4.33
CA LYS A 444 0.53 -3.12 -3.44
C LYS A 444 -0.12 -1.73 -3.41
N LEU A 445 0.64 -0.66 -3.46
CA LEU A 445 0.09 0.69 -3.57
C LEU A 445 -0.61 0.91 -4.93
N PHE A 446 -0.03 0.45 -6.05
CA PHE A 446 -0.73 0.48 -7.35
C PHE A 446 -2.04 -0.30 -7.30
N GLN A 447 -2.07 -1.45 -6.67
CA GLN A 447 -3.30 -2.23 -6.47
C GLN A 447 -4.33 -1.47 -5.61
N ALA A 448 -3.88 -0.77 -4.56
CA ALA A 448 -4.75 -0.01 -3.67
C ALA A 448 -5.33 1.26 -4.31
N PHE A 449 -4.58 1.91 -5.21
CA PHE A 449 -4.91 3.22 -5.78
C PHE A 449 -5.17 3.14 -7.29
N GLN A 450 -6.09 2.27 -7.72
CA GLN A 450 -6.44 2.11 -9.14
C GLN A 450 -7.35 3.22 -9.69
N GLY A 451 -7.92 4.06 -8.82
CA GLY A 451 -8.90 5.08 -9.20
C GLY A 451 -10.32 4.49 -9.38
N LYS A 452 -11.31 5.39 -9.43
CA LYS A 452 -12.71 4.98 -9.53
C LYS A 452 -13.09 4.36 -10.89
N ASP A 453 -12.37 4.70 -11.95
CA ASP A 453 -12.74 4.33 -13.32
C ASP A 453 -12.29 2.91 -13.73
N GLN A 454 -11.43 2.26 -12.96
CA GLN A 454 -10.96 0.89 -13.26
C GLN A 454 -11.73 -0.22 -12.54
N LEU A 455 -12.58 0.12 -11.56
CA LEU A 455 -13.42 -0.85 -10.85
C LEU A 455 -14.63 -1.35 -11.67
N VAL A 456 -14.87 -0.76 -12.84
CA VAL A 456 -16.06 -1.06 -13.69
C VAL A 456 -15.71 -2.02 -14.86
N LYS A 457 -14.45 -2.43 -15.03
CA LYS A 457 -13.99 -3.27 -16.16
C LYS A 457 -13.23 -4.52 -15.73
N SER A 458 -13.58 -5.12 -14.60
CA SER A 458 -13.07 -6.46 -14.24
C SER A 458 -14.21 -7.44 -14.07
#